data_823458d06799b7e357f0e0824747e315
#
_entry.id   823458d06799b7e357f0e0824747e315
#
_cell.length_a   1.000
_cell.length_b   1.000
_cell.length_c   1.000
_cell.angle_alpha   90.00
_cell.angle_beta   90.00
_cell.angle_gamma   90.00
#
_symmetry.space_group_name_H-M   'P 1'
#
loop_
_entity.id
_entity.type
_entity.pdbx_description
1 polymer ?
#
loop_
_entity_poly.entity_id
_entity_poly.type
_entity_poly.pdbx_seq_one_letter_code
_entity_poly.pdbx_strand_id
1 'polypeptide(L)'
;TAFLNEYQYYLSQADDAVSRIQNMDKEPSGQYFGICHGDYSQHNLLFTSKGAVMINYERFCKDAYISDFAHFFRKIMEKHNWNTGLGMDMIHAYDKVRRFGRWELRQLSVRMCYPEKFWKVANHYFNSKKSWANNRDGEKLAKIRAQERERAEFLKILYCFVQG
;
A
#
# COMPACT_ATOMS: atom_id res chain seq x y z
N THR A 1 -19.54 -10.82 -14.87
CA THR A 1 -19.06 -11.15 -13.49
C THR A 1 -18.87 -9.86 -12.70
N ALA A 2 -18.95 -9.92 -11.35
CA ALA A 2 -18.71 -8.75 -10.48
C ALA A 2 -17.35 -8.09 -10.75
N PHE A 3 -16.31 -8.86 -11.08
CA PHE A 3 -14.99 -8.34 -11.44
C PHE A 3 -15.00 -7.49 -12.71
N LEU A 4 -15.75 -7.88 -13.73
CA LEU A 4 -15.80 -7.13 -14.99
C LEU A 4 -16.49 -5.77 -14.81
N ASN A 5 -17.47 -5.68 -13.92
CA ASN A 5 -18.15 -4.42 -13.61
C ASN A 5 -17.22 -3.39 -12.94
N GLU A 6 -16.26 -3.87 -12.16
CA GLU A 6 -15.30 -3.02 -11.44
C GLU A 6 -13.99 -2.80 -12.23
N TYR A 7 -13.75 -3.61 -13.25
CA TYR A 7 -12.46 -3.65 -13.95
C TYR A 7 -12.02 -2.29 -14.48
N GLN A 8 -12.91 -1.58 -15.19
CA GLN A 8 -12.58 -0.28 -15.79
C GLN A 8 -12.21 0.77 -14.74
N TYR A 9 -12.91 0.77 -13.60
CA TYR A 9 -12.63 1.68 -12.51
C TYR A 9 -11.24 1.44 -11.92
N TYR A 10 -10.88 0.19 -11.61
CA TYR A 10 -9.58 -0.12 -11.05
C TYR A 10 -8.45 -0.07 -12.09
N LEU A 11 -8.75 -0.31 -13.36
CA LEU A 11 -7.80 -0.10 -14.46
C LEU A 11 -7.40 1.37 -14.55
N SER A 12 -8.37 2.29 -14.54
CA SER A 12 -8.08 3.72 -14.59
C SER A 12 -7.21 4.20 -13.42
N GLN A 13 -7.38 3.63 -12.23
CA GLN A 13 -6.51 3.92 -11.07
C GLN A 13 -5.08 3.39 -11.27
N ALA A 14 -4.95 2.21 -11.87
CA ALA A 14 -3.64 1.64 -12.17
C ALA A 14 -2.90 2.49 -13.23
N ASP A 15 -3.60 2.90 -14.28
CA ASP A 15 -3.07 3.77 -15.35
C ASP A 15 -2.65 5.15 -14.81
N ASP A 16 -3.45 5.74 -13.91
CA ASP A 16 -3.09 6.98 -13.22
C ASP A 16 -1.82 6.80 -12.37
N ALA A 17 -1.71 5.72 -11.61
CA ALA A 17 -0.52 5.43 -10.83
C ALA A 17 0.72 5.25 -11.71
N VAL A 18 0.61 4.54 -12.84
CA VAL A 18 1.71 4.37 -13.81
C VAL A 18 2.11 5.71 -14.42
N SER A 19 1.15 6.51 -14.84
CA SER A 19 1.40 7.86 -15.40
C SER A 19 2.13 8.75 -14.41
N ARG A 20 1.73 8.73 -13.13
CA ARG A 20 2.41 9.50 -12.08
C ARG A 20 3.85 9.05 -11.85
N ILE A 21 4.11 7.73 -11.87
CA ILE A 21 5.50 7.21 -11.76
C ILE A 21 6.35 7.68 -12.94
N GLN A 22 5.82 7.60 -14.16
CA GLN A 22 6.55 8.00 -15.37
C GLN A 22 6.90 9.50 -15.41
N ASN A 23 6.06 10.32 -14.77
CA ASN A 23 6.23 11.78 -14.67
C ASN A 23 6.95 12.21 -13.39
N MET A 24 7.40 11.27 -12.55
CA MET A 24 8.22 11.61 -11.38
C MET A 24 9.64 11.97 -11.78
N ASP A 25 10.22 12.90 -11.02
CA ASP A 25 11.64 13.21 -11.12
C ASP A 25 12.48 11.92 -11.03
N LYS A 26 13.60 11.91 -11.75
CA LYS A 26 14.54 10.79 -11.73
C LYS A 26 14.89 10.41 -10.29
N GLU A 27 15.10 9.13 -10.10
CA GLU A 27 15.47 8.52 -8.83
C GLU A 27 16.60 9.30 -8.16
N PRO A 28 16.40 9.81 -6.94
CA PRO A 28 17.43 10.59 -6.28
C PRO A 28 18.58 9.69 -5.85
N SER A 29 19.76 10.27 -5.73
CA SER A 29 20.97 9.57 -5.25
C SER A 29 20.78 8.94 -3.87
N GLY A 30 21.25 7.73 -3.72
CA GLY A 30 21.57 6.86 -2.58
C GLY A 30 20.95 7.04 -1.19
N GLN A 31 20.63 8.25 -0.76
CA GLN A 31 20.17 8.52 0.62
C GLN A 31 18.80 7.92 0.98
N TYR A 32 17.99 7.57 0.00
CA TYR A 32 16.66 6.99 0.20
C TYR A 32 16.65 5.46 0.10
N PHE A 33 17.80 4.87 -0.18
CA PHE A 33 17.97 3.45 -0.42
C PHE A 33 18.85 2.82 0.65
N GLY A 34 18.52 1.60 1.00
CA GLY A 34 19.30 0.82 1.94
C GLY A 34 18.74 -0.58 2.08
N ILE A 35 18.99 -1.16 3.21
CA ILE A 35 18.53 -2.49 3.51
C ILE A 35 17.09 -2.42 4.01
N CYS A 36 16.21 -3.12 3.31
CA CYS A 36 14.80 -3.25 3.61
C CYS A 36 14.47 -4.68 4.04
N HIS A 37 13.44 -4.83 4.86
CA HIS A 37 12.95 -6.14 5.29
C HIS A 37 12.31 -6.92 4.12
N GLY A 38 11.70 -6.22 3.16
CA GLY A 38 11.06 -6.79 1.99
C GLY A 38 9.70 -7.46 2.23
N ASP A 39 9.32 -7.68 3.51
CA ASP A 39 7.98 -8.12 3.94
C ASP A 39 7.62 -7.49 5.30
N TYR A 40 7.85 -6.18 5.44
CA TYR A 40 7.53 -5.46 6.66
C TYR A 40 6.03 -5.42 6.89
N SER A 41 5.56 -6.21 7.84
CA SER A 41 4.14 -6.35 8.17
C SER A 41 3.93 -6.67 9.64
N GLN A 42 2.69 -6.45 10.12
CA GLN A 42 2.31 -6.74 11.50
C GLN A 42 2.56 -8.20 11.93
N HIS A 43 2.56 -9.14 10.98
CA HIS A 43 2.82 -10.55 11.24
C HIS A 43 4.30 -10.85 11.52
N ASN A 44 5.18 -9.94 11.09
CA ASN A 44 6.61 -10.04 11.28
C ASN A 44 7.11 -9.13 12.42
N LEU A 45 6.18 -8.60 13.25
CA LEU A 45 6.49 -7.82 14.44
C LEU A 45 6.00 -8.55 15.69
N LEU A 46 6.92 -8.83 16.60
CA LEU A 46 6.63 -9.39 17.92
C LEU A 46 6.80 -8.29 18.97
N PHE A 47 5.77 -8.08 19.78
CA PHE A 47 5.85 -7.17 20.91
C PHE A 47 6.22 -7.94 22.17
N THR A 48 7.30 -7.54 22.81
CA THR A 48 7.85 -8.16 24.03
C THR A 48 7.92 -7.11 25.15
N SER A 49 8.20 -7.54 26.38
CA SER A 49 8.46 -6.62 27.49
C SER A 49 9.66 -5.70 27.27
N LYS A 50 10.55 -6.04 26.33
CA LYS A 50 11.74 -5.25 25.97
C LYS A 50 11.55 -4.38 24.72
N GLY A 51 10.35 -4.38 24.11
CA GLY A 51 10.03 -3.62 22.89
C GLY A 51 9.61 -4.50 21.73
N ALA A 52 9.53 -3.89 20.55
CA ALA A 52 9.18 -4.59 19.31
C ALA A 52 10.41 -5.27 18.71
N VAL A 53 10.23 -6.51 18.27
CA VAL A 53 11.25 -7.32 17.59
C VAL A 53 10.73 -7.71 16.22
N MET A 54 11.55 -7.54 15.19
CA MET A 54 11.25 -7.96 13.84
C MET A 54 11.78 -9.37 13.58
N ILE A 55 11.02 -10.18 12.84
CA ILE A 55 11.34 -11.58 12.50
C ILE A 55 11.14 -11.83 11.00
N ASN A 56 11.59 -12.99 10.51
CA ASN A 56 11.41 -13.47 9.12
C ASN A 56 12.09 -12.59 8.07
N TYR A 57 13.42 -12.56 8.10
CA TYR A 57 14.27 -11.75 7.22
C TYR A 57 14.57 -12.41 5.85
N GLU A 58 13.83 -13.43 5.41
CA GLU A 58 14.14 -14.17 4.18
C GLU A 58 13.97 -13.33 2.91
N ARG A 59 13.23 -12.20 2.99
CA ARG A 59 13.01 -11.28 1.86
C ARG A 59 13.85 -10.02 1.91
N PHE A 60 14.80 -10.01 2.77
CA PHE A 60 15.76 -8.93 2.96
C PHE A 60 16.42 -8.53 1.63
N CYS A 61 16.38 -7.25 1.30
CA CYS A 61 16.84 -6.75 0.01
C CYS A 61 17.32 -5.31 0.10
N LYS A 62 18.05 -4.87 -0.92
CA LYS A 62 18.36 -3.45 -1.11
C LYS A 62 17.23 -2.80 -1.90
N ASP A 63 16.52 -1.85 -1.27
CA ASP A 63 15.39 -1.14 -1.88
C ASP A 63 15.27 0.26 -1.27
N ALA A 64 14.32 1.06 -1.76
CA ALA A 64 13.96 2.32 -1.15
C ALA A 64 13.27 2.07 0.21
N TYR A 65 13.68 2.80 1.26
CA TYR A 65 13.08 2.65 2.60
C TYR A 65 11.57 2.83 2.61
N ILE A 66 11.05 3.67 1.72
CA ILE A 66 9.60 3.86 1.57
C ILE A 66 8.86 2.59 1.16
N SER A 67 9.53 1.59 0.58
CA SER A 67 8.91 0.33 0.16
C SER A 67 8.39 -0.46 1.35
N ASP A 68 9.18 -0.61 2.40
CA ASP A 68 8.76 -1.26 3.65
C ASP A 68 7.65 -0.50 4.34
N PHE A 69 7.81 0.82 4.48
CA PHE A 69 6.79 1.66 5.10
C PHE A 69 5.47 1.58 4.33
N ALA A 70 5.48 1.73 3.00
CA ALA A 70 4.28 1.69 2.18
C ALA A 70 3.57 0.33 2.25
N HIS A 71 4.34 -0.76 2.30
CA HIS A 71 3.78 -2.10 2.45
C HIS A 71 3.05 -2.28 3.79
N PHE A 72 3.69 -1.91 4.89
CA PHE A 72 3.10 -1.93 6.22
C PHE A 72 1.88 -1.01 6.32
N PHE A 73 2.05 0.23 5.89
CA PHE A 73 1.03 1.27 5.90
C PHE A 73 -0.24 0.82 5.19
N ARG A 74 -0.13 0.31 3.96
CA ARG A 74 -1.29 -0.19 3.21
C ARG A 74 -2.03 -1.29 3.96
N LYS A 75 -1.33 -2.27 4.50
CA LYS A 75 -1.96 -3.37 5.25
C LYS A 75 -2.75 -2.87 6.46
N ILE A 76 -2.21 -1.88 7.18
CA ILE A 76 -2.91 -1.26 8.32
C ILE A 76 -4.12 -0.47 7.84
N MET A 77 -3.98 0.37 6.81
CA MET A 77 -5.08 1.15 6.26
C MET A 77 -6.24 0.28 5.75
N GLU A 78 -5.94 -0.80 5.03
CA GLU A 78 -6.95 -1.78 4.58
C GLU A 78 -7.65 -2.49 5.74
N LYS A 79 -6.94 -2.74 6.84
CA LYS A 79 -7.50 -3.38 8.03
C LYS A 79 -8.42 -2.43 8.81
N HIS A 80 -8.10 -1.14 8.81
CA HIS A 80 -8.78 -0.09 9.57
C HIS A 80 -9.64 0.83 8.69
N ASN A 81 -10.18 0.29 7.59
CA ASN A 81 -11.12 0.97 6.71
C ASN A 81 -10.64 2.36 6.25
N TRP A 82 -9.35 2.47 5.91
CA TRP A 82 -8.73 3.70 5.43
C TRP A 82 -8.95 4.91 6.34
N ASN A 83 -8.95 4.69 7.66
CA ASN A 83 -9.11 5.75 8.64
C ASN A 83 -8.04 6.84 8.47
N THR A 84 -8.48 8.04 8.11
CA THR A 84 -7.59 9.17 7.80
C THR A 84 -6.73 9.59 8.98
N GLY A 85 -7.31 9.67 10.19
CA GLY A 85 -6.58 10.03 11.40
C GLY A 85 -5.43 9.07 11.66
N LEU A 86 -5.72 7.75 11.65
CA LEU A 86 -4.71 6.71 11.80
C LEU A 86 -3.62 6.81 10.72
N GLY A 87 -3.99 7.04 9.47
CA GLY A 87 -3.03 7.17 8.38
C GLY A 87 -2.09 8.36 8.56
N MET A 88 -2.61 9.51 8.93
CA MET A 88 -1.79 10.69 9.19
C MET A 88 -0.91 10.53 10.43
N ASP A 89 -1.40 9.90 11.49
CA ASP A 89 -0.61 9.60 12.69
C ASP A 89 0.56 8.67 12.37
N MET A 90 0.37 7.66 11.53
CA MET A 90 1.44 6.76 11.09
C MET A 90 2.51 7.52 10.27
N ILE A 91 2.10 8.39 9.36
CA ILE A 91 3.02 9.23 8.56
C ILE A 91 3.83 10.13 9.49
N HIS A 92 3.17 10.83 10.41
CA HIS A 92 3.84 11.71 11.36
C HIS A 92 4.77 10.95 12.32
N ALA A 93 4.37 9.77 12.78
CA ALA A 93 5.20 8.94 13.66
C ALA A 93 6.48 8.49 12.96
N TYR A 94 6.40 8.07 11.70
CA TYR A 94 7.56 7.72 10.90
C TYR A 94 8.45 8.93 10.66
N ASP A 95 7.87 10.08 10.26
CA ASP A 95 8.58 11.31 9.97
C ASP A 95 9.39 11.85 11.16
N LYS A 96 8.91 11.65 12.40
CA LYS A 96 9.63 12.00 13.63
C LYS A 96 10.93 11.22 13.82
N VAL A 97 10.97 9.97 13.37
CA VAL A 97 12.14 9.09 13.52
C VAL A 97 13.08 9.23 12.33
N ARG A 98 12.51 9.24 11.14
CA ARG A 98 13.21 9.41 9.88
C ARG A 98 12.39 10.30 8.95
N ARG A 99 12.88 11.51 8.72
CA ARG A 99 12.20 12.48 7.87
C ARG A 99 12.00 11.94 6.46
N PHE A 100 10.77 12.08 5.96
CA PHE A 100 10.48 11.82 4.57
C PHE A 100 11.10 12.89 3.67
N GLY A 101 11.77 12.44 2.61
CA GLY A 101 12.06 13.31 1.49
C GLY A 101 10.83 13.51 0.60
N ARG A 102 10.81 14.61 -0.17
CA ARG A 102 9.72 14.91 -1.11
C ARG A 102 9.48 13.76 -2.10
N TRP A 103 10.54 13.13 -2.58
CA TRP A 103 10.46 11.96 -3.45
C TRP A 103 9.74 10.78 -2.76
N GLU A 104 10.06 10.48 -1.51
CA GLU A 104 9.44 9.37 -0.76
C GLU A 104 7.95 9.60 -0.52
N LEU A 105 7.54 10.82 -0.20
CA LEU A 105 6.13 11.17 -0.05
C LEU A 105 5.35 11.00 -1.37
N ARG A 106 5.95 11.41 -2.49
CA ARG A 106 5.37 11.16 -3.82
C ARG A 106 5.27 9.66 -4.10
N GLN A 107 6.31 8.88 -3.82
CA GLN A 107 6.30 7.42 -3.93
C GLN A 107 5.20 6.79 -3.07
N LEU A 108 5.04 7.24 -1.82
CA LEU A 108 3.96 6.77 -0.95
C LEU A 108 2.59 7.03 -1.58
N SER A 109 2.34 8.25 -2.04
CA SER A 109 1.08 8.64 -2.66
C SER A 109 0.74 7.76 -3.87
N VAL A 110 1.69 7.57 -4.77
CA VAL A 110 1.48 6.74 -5.97
C VAL A 110 1.25 5.28 -5.60
N ARG A 111 2.03 4.73 -4.67
CA ARG A 111 1.86 3.35 -4.20
C ARG A 111 0.48 3.13 -3.57
N MET A 112 -0.06 4.12 -2.84
CA MET A 112 -1.41 4.02 -2.25
C MET A 112 -2.52 4.16 -3.30
N CYS A 113 -2.30 4.91 -4.38
CA CYS A 113 -3.23 4.99 -5.52
C CYS A 113 -3.37 3.66 -6.25
N TYR A 114 -2.28 2.91 -6.42
CA TYR A 114 -2.32 1.63 -7.14
C TYR A 114 -3.25 0.62 -6.44
N PRO A 115 -4.25 0.05 -7.13
CA PRO A 115 -5.26 -0.82 -6.54
C PRO A 115 -4.76 -2.27 -6.38
N GLU A 116 -3.66 -2.46 -5.65
CA GLU A 116 -2.96 -3.74 -5.53
C GLU A 116 -3.84 -4.89 -5.04
N LYS A 117 -4.71 -4.60 -4.07
CA LYS A 117 -5.59 -5.62 -3.49
C LYS A 117 -6.61 -6.13 -4.50
N PHE A 118 -7.18 -5.22 -5.32
CA PHE A 118 -8.08 -5.61 -6.39
C PHE A 118 -7.38 -6.56 -7.37
N TRP A 119 -6.18 -6.18 -7.85
CA TRP A 119 -5.42 -6.99 -8.80
C TRP A 119 -5.01 -8.34 -8.24
N LYS A 120 -4.62 -8.42 -6.98
CA LYS A 120 -4.32 -9.71 -6.32
C LYS A 120 -5.54 -10.63 -6.26
N VAL A 121 -6.72 -10.08 -5.91
CA VAL A 121 -7.96 -10.86 -5.85
C VAL A 121 -8.43 -11.26 -7.25
N ALA A 122 -8.39 -10.35 -8.22
CA ALA A 122 -8.74 -10.65 -9.61
C ALA A 122 -7.82 -11.72 -10.20
N ASN A 123 -6.51 -11.60 -10.03
CA ASN A 123 -5.55 -12.59 -10.51
C ASN A 123 -5.79 -13.98 -9.89
N HIS A 124 -6.07 -14.04 -8.59
CA HIS A 124 -6.42 -15.29 -7.93
C HIS A 124 -7.73 -15.89 -8.47
N TYR A 125 -8.76 -15.06 -8.65
CA TYR A 125 -10.06 -15.48 -9.17
C TYR A 125 -9.95 -16.10 -10.57
N PHE A 126 -9.25 -15.45 -11.51
CA PHE A 126 -9.15 -15.92 -12.88
C PHE A 126 -8.17 -17.08 -13.07
N ASN A 127 -7.17 -17.22 -12.20
CA ASN A 127 -6.18 -18.29 -12.29
C ASN A 127 -6.47 -19.49 -11.36
N SER A 128 -7.47 -19.40 -10.49
CA SER A 128 -7.86 -20.51 -9.62
C SER A 128 -8.72 -21.53 -10.36
N LYS A 129 -8.33 -22.80 -10.29
CA LYS A 129 -9.10 -23.94 -10.82
C LYS A 129 -10.18 -24.45 -9.87
N LYS A 130 -10.31 -23.88 -8.67
CA LYS A 130 -11.19 -24.40 -7.60
C LYS A 130 -12.44 -23.53 -7.47
N SER A 131 -13.62 -24.13 -7.65
CA SER A 131 -14.92 -23.43 -7.59
C SER A 131 -15.17 -22.68 -6.26
N TRP A 132 -14.70 -23.21 -5.11
CA TRP A 132 -14.86 -22.57 -3.81
C TRP A 132 -13.98 -21.30 -3.64
N ALA A 133 -12.92 -21.18 -4.42
CA ALA A 133 -12.09 -19.97 -4.42
C ALA A 133 -12.88 -18.77 -4.94
N ASN A 134 -13.80 -18.97 -5.88
CA ASN A 134 -14.59 -17.92 -6.49
C ASN A 134 -15.53 -17.21 -5.49
N ASN A 135 -16.15 -17.96 -4.56
CA ASN A 135 -17.01 -17.36 -3.52
C ASN A 135 -16.20 -16.48 -2.57
N ARG A 136 -15.06 -16.98 -2.14
CA ARG A 136 -14.14 -16.27 -1.24
C ARG A 136 -13.55 -14.99 -1.86
N ASP A 137 -13.28 -15.04 -3.16
CA ASP A 137 -12.77 -13.87 -3.89
C ASP A 137 -13.87 -12.83 -4.15
N GLY A 138 -15.12 -13.29 -4.35
CA GLY A 138 -16.29 -12.41 -4.39
C GLY A 138 -16.50 -11.62 -3.08
N GLU A 139 -16.38 -12.29 -1.93
CA GLU A 139 -16.43 -11.64 -0.61
C GLU A 139 -15.31 -10.60 -0.42
N LYS A 140 -14.08 -10.95 -0.84
CA LYS A 140 -12.96 -10.01 -0.80
C LYS A 140 -13.20 -8.80 -1.69
N LEU A 141 -13.75 -9.00 -2.90
CA LEU A 141 -14.08 -7.92 -3.81
C LEU A 141 -15.15 -7.00 -3.21
N ALA A 142 -16.21 -7.58 -2.62
CA ALA A 142 -17.25 -6.81 -1.91
C ALA A 142 -16.66 -5.95 -0.78
N LYS A 143 -15.70 -6.49 -0.03
CA LYS A 143 -15.00 -5.75 1.02
C LYS A 143 -14.14 -4.61 0.45
N ILE A 144 -13.47 -4.80 -0.68
CA ILE A 144 -12.70 -3.75 -1.35
C ILE A 144 -13.64 -2.60 -1.76
N ARG A 145 -14.78 -2.92 -2.37
CA ARG A 145 -15.79 -1.93 -2.77
C ARG A 145 -16.36 -1.16 -1.58
N ALA A 146 -16.68 -1.85 -0.50
CA ALA A 146 -17.21 -1.23 0.71
C ALA A 146 -16.25 -0.19 1.33
N GLN A 147 -14.95 -0.32 1.08
CA GLN A 147 -13.90 0.59 1.59
C GLN A 147 -13.52 1.70 0.60
N GLU A 148 -14.03 1.68 -0.64
CA GLU A 148 -13.52 2.54 -1.71
C GLU A 148 -13.79 4.04 -1.46
N ARG A 149 -14.89 4.37 -0.81
CA ARG A 149 -15.22 5.75 -0.45
C ARG A 149 -14.16 6.33 0.52
N GLU A 150 -13.91 5.65 1.61
CA GLU A 150 -12.94 6.06 2.63
C GLU A 150 -11.52 6.07 2.06
N ARG A 151 -11.21 5.08 1.21
CA ARG A 151 -9.93 5.05 0.50
C ARG A 151 -9.76 6.27 -0.40
N ALA A 152 -10.76 6.62 -1.20
CA ALA A 152 -10.71 7.76 -2.10
C ALA A 152 -10.59 9.09 -1.33
N GLU A 153 -11.28 9.23 -0.20
CA GLU A 153 -11.16 10.39 0.68
C GLU A 153 -9.74 10.51 1.26
N PHE A 154 -9.20 9.41 1.79
CA PHE A 154 -7.82 9.39 2.28
C PHE A 154 -6.81 9.75 1.20
N LEU A 155 -6.94 9.19 -0.01
CA LEU A 155 -6.02 9.47 -1.11
C LEU A 155 -6.01 10.95 -1.52
N LYS A 156 -7.14 11.64 -1.46
CA LYS A 156 -7.20 13.09 -1.69
C LYS A 156 -6.42 13.86 -0.63
N ILE A 157 -6.59 13.50 0.64
CA ILE A 157 -5.87 14.15 1.75
C ILE A 157 -4.37 13.88 1.63
N LEU A 158 -3.97 12.65 1.37
CA LEU A 158 -2.57 12.29 1.16
C LEU A 158 -1.97 13.06 -0.01
N TYR A 159 -2.69 13.18 -1.12
CA TYR A 159 -2.25 13.96 -2.28
C TYR A 159 -2.01 15.43 -1.93
N CYS A 160 -2.97 16.08 -1.25
CA CYS A 160 -2.81 17.46 -0.80
C CYS A 160 -1.61 17.62 0.14
N PHE A 161 -1.44 16.70 1.08
CA PHE A 161 -0.30 16.69 2.01
C PHE A 161 1.06 16.61 1.30
N VAL A 162 1.14 15.83 0.22
CA VAL A 162 2.38 15.65 -0.56
C VAL A 162 2.71 16.86 -1.43
N GLN A 163 1.73 17.67 -1.81
CA GLN A 163 1.93 18.87 -2.65
C GLN A 163 2.31 20.12 -1.86
N GLY A 164 1.95 20.19 -0.58
CA GLY A 164 2.33 21.30 0.33
C GLY A 164 3.72 21.13 0.86
#